data_7a17cea68ddf76ce6663029081f8bca8
#
_entry.id   7a17cea68ddf76ce6663029081f8bca8
#
_cell.length_a   1.000
_cell.length_b   1.000
_cell.length_c   1.000
_cell.angle_alpha   90.00
_cell.angle_beta   90.00
_cell.angle_gamma   90.00
#
_symmetry.space_group_name_H-M   'P 1'
#
loop_
_entity.id
_entity.type
_entity.pdbx_description
1 polymer ?
#
loop_
_entity_poly.entity_id
_entity_poly.type
_entity_poly.pdbx_seq_one_letter_code
_entity_poly.pdbx_strand_id
1 'polypeptide(L)'
;VTKQSFFEGIKMAKAGNHLFDISNAIDAYIRPYGYGIVRDLVGHGIGTHLHEEPEIPNFAQRRRGLRLQPGMTLAIEPMVNLGTADVRWMKDGWTVISADHSLSAHYENTILITEGEPEILTLRA
;
A
#
# COMPACT_ATOMS: atom_id res chain seq x y z
N VAL A 1 -3.22 1.33 -13.38
CA VAL A 1 -1.91 1.59 -12.70
C VAL A 1 -2.01 1.27 -11.22
N THR A 2 -2.98 1.80 -10.51
CA THR A 2 -3.12 1.59 -9.06
C THR A 2 -3.28 0.11 -8.71
N LYS A 3 -4.21 -0.58 -9.38
CA LYS A 3 -4.42 -2.01 -9.16
C LYS A 3 -3.17 -2.83 -9.47
N GLN A 4 -2.52 -2.56 -10.60
CA GLN A 4 -1.32 -3.29 -10.97
C GLN A 4 -0.16 -3.00 -10.02
N SER A 5 -0.08 -1.78 -9.47
CA SER A 5 0.95 -1.46 -8.48
C SER A 5 0.83 -2.34 -7.23
N PHE A 6 -0.39 -2.66 -6.79
CA PHE A 6 -0.61 -3.60 -5.70
C PHE A 6 0.02 -4.96 -6.03
N PHE A 7 -0.26 -5.50 -7.22
CA PHE A 7 0.27 -6.81 -7.61
C PHE A 7 1.78 -6.79 -7.77
N GLU A 8 2.36 -5.70 -8.28
CA GLU A 8 3.81 -5.55 -8.34
C GLU A 8 4.42 -5.50 -6.95
N GLY A 9 3.76 -4.80 -6.01
CA GLY A 9 4.22 -4.72 -4.63
C GLY A 9 4.24 -6.07 -3.94
N ILE A 10 3.18 -6.86 -4.07
CA ILE A 10 3.09 -8.14 -3.36
C ILE A 10 4.00 -9.23 -3.92
N LYS A 11 4.61 -9.04 -5.08
CA LYS A 11 5.67 -9.93 -5.54
C LYS A 11 6.84 -9.97 -4.55
N MET A 12 7.02 -8.89 -3.79
CA MET A 12 8.04 -8.79 -2.75
C MET A 12 7.55 -9.25 -1.37
N ALA A 13 6.26 -9.60 -1.24
CA ALA A 13 5.64 -9.96 0.04
C ALA A 13 5.90 -11.42 0.38
N LYS A 14 7.16 -11.76 0.56
CA LYS A 14 7.61 -13.13 0.86
C LYS A 14 8.37 -13.15 2.17
N ALA A 15 8.24 -14.24 2.92
CA ALA A 15 8.99 -14.43 4.15
C ALA A 15 10.50 -14.27 3.89
N GLY A 16 11.17 -13.53 4.75
CA GLY A 16 12.59 -13.23 4.59
C GLY A 16 12.88 -11.91 3.89
N ASN A 17 11.97 -11.41 3.06
CA ASN A 17 12.03 -10.03 2.56
C ASN A 17 11.63 -9.06 3.67
N HIS A 18 11.76 -7.77 3.42
CA HIS A 18 11.42 -6.74 4.38
C HIS A 18 10.16 -5.99 3.95
N LEU A 19 9.49 -5.37 4.92
CA LEU A 19 8.22 -4.69 4.69
C LEU A 19 8.32 -3.63 3.60
N PHE A 20 9.37 -2.81 3.63
CA PHE A 20 9.51 -1.71 2.67
C PHE A 20 9.99 -2.15 1.29
N ASP A 21 10.33 -3.42 1.11
CA ASP A 21 10.51 -3.99 -0.23
C ASP A 21 9.19 -3.91 -1.01
N ILE A 22 8.05 -4.09 -0.32
CA ILE A 22 6.72 -3.92 -0.90
C ILE A 22 6.50 -2.47 -1.31
N SER A 23 6.77 -1.53 -0.40
CA SER A 23 6.63 -0.08 -0.65
C SER A 23 7.46 0.37 -1.83
N ASN A 24 8.70 -0.09 -1.91
CA ASN A 24 9.63 0.27 -2.97
C ASN A 24 9.18 -0.30 -4.33
N ALA A 25 8.63 -1.50 -4.36
CA ALA A 25 8.11 -2.10 -5.59
C ALA A 25 6.88 -1.36 -6.11
N ILE A 26 5.98 -0.91 -5.21
CA ILE A 26 4.82 -0.11 -5.58
C ILE A 26 5.26 1.22 -6.19
N ASP A 27 6.16 1.93 -5.51
CA ASP A 27 6.69 3.22 -5.97
C ASP A 27 7.37 3.07 -7.34
N ALA A 28 8.23 2.06 -7.48
CA ALA A 28 8.96 1.82 -8.72
C ALA A 28 8.01 1.57 -9.91
N TYR A 29 6.87 0.94 -9.66
CA TYR A 29 5.88 0.71 -10.73
C TYR A 29 5.14 1.99 -11.10
N ILE A 30 4.77 2.81 -10.12
CA ILE A 30 3.96 4.02 -10.35
C ILE A 30 4.79 5.19 -10.88
N ARG A 31 6.03 5.32 -10.44
CA ARG A 31 6.88 6.49 -10.73
C ARG A 31 6.98 6.85 -12.21
N PRO A 32 7.18 5.91 -13.16
CA PRO A 32 7.30 6.25 -14.57
C PRO A 32 6.06 6.92 -15.17
N TYR A 33 4.89 6.77 -14.53
CA TYR A 33 3.65 7.41 -15.00
C TYR A 33 3.54 8.89 -14.58
N GLY A 34 4.40 9.36 -13.69
CA GLY A 34 4.36 10.74 -13.20
C GLY A 34 3.22 11.04 -12.25
N TYR A 35 2.56 10.02 -11.71
CA TYR A 35 1.44 10.21 -10.78
C TYR A 35 1.93 10.43 -9.35
N GLY A 36 1.12 11.15 -8.56
CA GLY A 36 1.37 11.33 -7.14
C GLY A 36 0.93 10.11 -6.33
N ILE A 37 1.82 9.59 -5.49
CA ILE A 37 1.49 8.50 -4.58
C ILE A 37 1.09 9.13 -3.24
N VAL A 38 -0.12 8.85 -2.77
CA VAL A 38 -0.64 9.45 -1.53
C VAL A 38 0.19 8.94 -0.35
N ARG A 39 0.67 9.88 0.49
CA ARG A 39 1.54 9.59 1.63
C ARG A 39 0.81 9.57 2.96
N ASP A 40 -0.30 10.29 3.06
CA ASP A 40 -1.05 10.43 4.31
C ASP A 40 -1.95 9.23 4.60
N LEU A 41 -2.23 8.42 3.58
CA LEU A 41 -3.02 7.18 3.70
C LEU A 41 -2.13 6.01 3.33
N VAL A 42 -1.90 5.11 4.27
CA VAL A 42 -0.96 4.00 4.12
C VAL A 42 -1.65 2.68 4.45
N GLY A 43 -1.05 1.57 4.02
CA GLY A 43 -1.44 0.25 4.44
C GLY A 43 -1.09 -0.01 5.92
N HIS A 44 -1.51 -1.12 6.45
CA HIS A 44 -1.37 -1.42 7.87
C HIS A 44 -1.35 -2.92 8.16
N GLY A 45 -0.86 -3.29 9.34
CA GLY A 45 -1.01 -4.63 9.87
C GLY A 45 -2.45 -4.89 10.29
N ILE A 46 -2.82 -6.14 10.31
CA ILE A 46 -4.14 -6.60 10.76
C ILE A 46 -3.94 -7.71 11.79
N GLY A 47 -4.64 -7.61 12.90
CA GLY A 47 -4.61 -8.59 13.96
C GLY A 47 -5.86 -8.48 14.81
N THR A 48 -5.68 -8.35 16.15
CA THR A 48 -6.79 -8.18 17.08
C THR A 48 -7.60 -6.91 16.76
N HIS A 49 -6.94 -5.87 16.27
CA HIS A 49 -7.56 -4.62 15.85
C HIS A 49 -7.45 -4.48 14.34
N LEU A 50 -8.44 -3.84 13.71
CA LEU A 50 -8.49 -3.69 12.25
C LEU A 50 -7.27 -2.93 11.70
N HIS A 51 -6.83 -1.91 12.42
CA HIS A 51 -5.66 -1.11 12.04
C HIS A 51 -4.57 -1.28 13.09
N GLU A 52 -3.66 -2.21 12.86
CA GLU A 52 -2.51 -2.43 13.71
C GLU A 52 -1.24 -2.00 13.01
N GLU A 53 -0.20 -1.74 13.79
CA GLU A 53 1.13 -1.58 13.24
C GLU A 53 1.60 -2.90 12.60
N PRO A 54 2.49 -2.85 11.61
CA PRO A 54 3.18 -1.65 11.13
C PRO A 54 2.39 -0.85 10.11
N GLU A 55 2.73 0.43 9.94
CA GLU A 55 2.29 1.20 8.80
C GLU A 55 3.04 0.76 7.55
N ILE A 56 2.33 0.69 6.41
CA ILE A 56 2.90 0.21 5.16
C ILE A 56 2.73 1.30 4.10
N PRO A 57 3.71 2.20 3.97
CA PRO A 57 3.64 3.26 2.97
C PRO A 57 3.69 2.70 1.55
N ASN A 58 3.10 3.45 0.61
CA ASN A 58 3.07 3.08 -0.81
C ASN A 58 4.12 3.83 -1.63
N PHE A 59 5.00 4.57 -0.96
CA PHE A 59 6.09 5.31 -1.59
C PHE A 59 7.43 4.80 -1.07
N ALA A 60 8.50 5.08 -1.84
CA ALA A 60 9.81 4.53 -1.56
C ALA A 60 10.34 4.93 -0.18
N GLN A 61 10.99 3.98 0.48
CA GLN A 61 11.60 4.14 1.80
C GLN A 61 13.09 3.88 1.71
N ARG A 62 13.88 4.61 2.51
CA ARG A 62 15.33 4.40 2.57
C ARG A 62 15.70 3.16 3.36
N ARG A 63 14.90 2.83 4.37
CA ARG A 63 15.11 1.64 5.21
C ARG A 63 14.35 0.46 4.63
N ARG A 64 14.73 -0.74 5.03
CA ARG A 64 14.03 -1.94 4.59
C ARG A 64 12.78 -2.25 5.44
N GLY A 65 12.70 -1.70 6.65
CA GLY A 65 11.63 -2.00 7.58
C GLY A 65 11.77 -3.37 8.23
N LEU A 66 10.72 -3.81 8.91
CA LEU A 66 10.75 -5.10 9.60
C LEU A 66 10.79 -6.25 8.60
N ARG A 67 11.32 -7.38 9.05
CA ARG A 67 11.40 -8.59 8.24
C ARG A 67 10.04 -9.28 8.20
N LEU A 68 9.63 -9.69 7.02
CA LEU A 68 8.37 -10.41 6.85
C LEU A 68 8.49 -11.85 7.32
N GLN A 69 7.50 -12.31 8.08
CA GLN A 69 7.45 -13.67 8.63
C GLN A 69 6.12 -14.32 8.27
N PRO A 70 6.10 -15.64 8.06
CA PRO A 70 4.85 -16.35 7.81
C PRO A 70 3.84 -16.11 8.93
N GLY A 71 2.59 -15.94 8.55
CA GLY A 71 1.49 -15.66 9.48
C GLY A 71 1.15 -14.20 9.64
N MET A 72 2.00 -13.27 9.16
CA MET A 72 1.66 -11.86 9.17
C MET A 72 0.51 -11.57 8.21
N THR A 73 -0.44 -10.75 8.66
CA THR A 73 -1.57 -10.31 7.85
C THR A 73 -1.47 -8.81 7.65
N LEU A 74 -1.48 -8.37 6.41
CA LEU A 74 -1.21 -6.97 6.03
C LEU A 74 -2.27 -6.47 5.07
N ALA A 75 -2.74 -5.24 5.27
CA ALA A 75 -3.54 -4.53 4.28
C ALA A 75 -2.61 -3.65 3.44
N ILE A 76 -2.59 -3.88 2.15
CA ILE A 76 -1.80 -3.10 1.19
C ILE A 76 -2.79 -2.23 0.40
N GLU A 77 -2.60 -0.91 0.47
CA GLU A 77 -3.62 0.05 0.05
C GLU A 77 -3.04 1.19 -0.81
N PRO A 78 -2.48 0.91 -2.00
CA PRO A 78 -1.99 2.02 -2.82
C PRO A 78 -3.11 2.98 -3.21
N MET A 79 -2.84 4.28 -3.07
CA MET A 79 -3.71 5.35 -3.52
C MET A 79 -2.89 6.32 -4.35
N VAL A 80 -3.36 6.58 -5.56
CA VAL A 80 -2.62 7.33 -6.58
C VAL A 80 -3.46 8.48 -7.08
N ASN A 81 -2.90 9.67 -7.10
CA ASN A 81 -3.49 10.85 -7.73
C ASN A 81 -2.83 11.10 -9.08
N LEU A 82 -3.60 11.56 -10.07
CA LEU A 82 -3.03 11.93 -11.36
C LEU A 82 -2.08 13.12 -11.26
N GLY A 83 -2.30 14.00 -10.28
CA GLY A 83 -1.48 15.18 -10.04
C GLY A 83 -0.64 15.05 -8.78
N THR A 84 -0.91 15.87 -7.78
CA THR A 84 -0.15 15.92 -6.55
C THR A 84 -0.34 14.68 -5.66
N ALA A 85 0.68 14.35 -4.88
CA ALA A 85 0.60 13.33 -3.83
C ALA A 85 -0.22 13.79 -2.62
N ASP A 86 -0.45 15.10 -2.48
CA ASP A 86 -1.13 15.67 -1.32
C ASP A 86 -2.64 15.43 -1.37
N VAL A 87 -3.23 15.31 -0.20
CA VAL A 87 -4.68 15.13 -0.04
C VAL A 87 -5.23 16.24 0.87
N ARG A 88 -6.53 16.45 0.79
CA ARG A 88 -7.23 17.41 1.64
C ARG A 88 -8.44 16.72 2.27
N TRP A 89 -8.57 16.87 3.58
CA TRP A 89 -9.73 16.38 4.32
C TRP A 89 -10.89 17.36 4.17
N MET A 90 -12.06 16.81 3.91
CA MET A 90 -13.29 17.61 3.83
C MET A 90 -13.81 17.93 5.24
N LYS A 91 -14.78 18.84 5.32
CA LYS A 91 -15.33 19.31 6.59
C LYS A 91 -16.01 18.20 7.39
N ASP A 92 -16.47 17.12 6.73
CA ASP A 92 -17.10 16.00 7.42
C ASP A 92 -16.11 15.17 8.24
N GLY A 93 -14.80 15.38 8.06
CA GLY A 93 -13.74 14.69 8.83
C GLY A 93 -13.32 13.34 8.29
N TRP A 94 -13.97 12.79 7.28
CA TRP A 94 -13.60 11.49 6.70
C TRP A 94 -13.50 11.48 5.18
N THR A 95 -14.10 12.41 4.46
CA THR A 95 -13.93 12.51 3.01
C THR A 95 -12.58 13.11 2.68
N VAL A 96 -11.79 12.42 1.86
CA VAL A 96 -10.46 12.84 1.45
C VAL A 96 -10.45 13.00 -0.06
N ILE A 97 -9.89 14.11 -0.54
CA ILE A 97 -9.71 14.37 -1.98
C ILE A 97 -8.26 14.76 -2.24
N SER A 98 -7.82 14.64 -3.50
CA SER A 98 -6.51 15.18 -3.87
C SER A 98 -6.50 16.70 -3.69
N ALA A 99 -5.36 17.25 -3.25
CA ALA A 99 -5.26 18.67 -2.95
C ALA A 99 -5.47 19.57 -4.18
N ASP A 100 -5.13 19.07 -5.37
CA ASP A 100 -5.30 19.79 -6.64
C ASP A 100 -6.57 19.39 -7.40
N HIS A 101 -7.46 18.62 -6.77
CA HIS A 101 -8.70 18.09 -7.37
C HIS A 101 -8.46 17.16 -8.58
N SER A 102 -7.26 16.63 -8.77
CA SER A 102 -7.00 15.64 -9.80
C SER A 102 -7.70 14.32 -9.45
N LEU A 103 -7.88 13.46 -10.46
CA LEU A 103 -8.48 12.15 -10.22
C LEU A 103 -7.59 11.30 -9.32
N SER A 104 -8.22 10.53 -8.43
CA SER A 104 -7.54 9.58 -7.56
C SER A 104 -8.08 8.18 -7.79
N ALA A 105 -7.23 7.19 -7.55
CA ALA A 105 -7.61 5.79 -7.57
C ALA A 105 -7.04 5.10 -6.34
N HIS A 106 -7.83 4.21 -5.73
CA HIS A 106 -7.45 3.45 -4.55
C HIS A 106 -7.73 1.97 -4.81
N TYR A 107 -6.80 1.11 -4.42
CA TYR A 107 -6.97 -0.33 -4.51
C TYR A 107 -6.44 -0.96 -3.22
N GLU A 108 -7.21 -1.85 -2.64
CA GLU A 108 -6.86 -2.47 -1.36
C GLU A 108 -7.17 -3.96 -1.37
N ASN A 109 -6.25 -4.76 -0.83
CA ASN A 109 -6.52 -6.13 -0.42
C ASN A 109 -5.71 -6.46 0.82
N THR A 110 -6.23 -7.41 1.60
CA THR A 110 -5.52 -8.01 2.72
C THR A 110 -4.78 -9.24 2.24
N ILE A 111 -3.50 -9.34 2.61
CA ILE A 111 -2.66 -10.49 2.25
C ILE A 111 -2.16 -11.19 3.50
N LEU A 112 -1.89 -12.49 3.35
CA LEU A 112 -1.23 -13.32 4.36
C LEU A 112 0.16 -13.65 3.86
N ILE A 113 1.18 -13.39 4.68
CA ILE A 113 2.55 -13.81 4.40
C ILE A 113 2.66 -15.31 4.70
N THR A 114 3.14 -16.06 3.72
CA THR A 114 3.37 -17.50 3.85
C THR A 114 4.86 -17.80 3.62
N GLU A 115 5.23 -19.06 3.66
CA GLU A 115 6.60 -19.47 3.33
C GLU A 115 6.91 -19.38 1.83
N GLY A 116 5.87 -19.28 1.00
CA GLY A 116 5.98 -19.10 -0.46
C GLY A 116 5.35 -17.79 -0.91
N GLU A 117 4.51 -17.86 -1.92
CA GLU A 117 3.79 -16.71 -2.43
C GLU A 117 2.75 -16.22 -1.41
N PRO A 118 2.50 -14.90 -1.32
CA PRO A 118 1.48 -14.39 -0.42
C PRO A 118 0.09 -14.83 -0.88
N GLU A 119 -0.80 -15.03 0.09
CA GLU A 119 -2.20 -15.34 -0.18
C GLU A 119 -3.04 -14.06 -0.07
N ILE A 120 -3.86 -13.78 -1.09
CA ILE A 120 -4.75 -12.63 -1.08
C ILE A 120 -6.07 -13.08 -0.46
N LEU A 121 -6.36 -12.61 0.75
CA LEU A 121 -7.50 -13.08 1.52
C LEU A 121 -8.83 -12.46 1.09
N THR A 122 -8.80 -11.26 0.51
CA THR A 122 -9.99 -10.47 0.18
C THR A 122 -10.32 -10.48 -1.30
N LEU A 123 -9.50 -11.11 -2.14
CA LEU A 123 -9.78 -11.22 -3.56
C LEU A 123 -10.88 -12.26 -3.78
N ARG A 124 -11.94 -11.87 -4.47
CA ARG A 124 -12.99 -12.80 -4.86
C ARG A 124 -12.54 -13.62 -6.07
N ALA A 125 -12.81 -14.90 -5.99
CA ALA A 125 -12.53 -15.81 -7.09
C ALA A 125 -13.49 -15.57 -8.27
#